data_c23f8036f02bee4dcb6b7fe0919f3d4e
#
_entry.id   c23f8036f02bee4dcb6b7fe0919f3d4e
#
_cell.length_a   1.000
_cell.length_b   1.000
_cell.length_c   1.000
_cell.angle_alpha   90.00
_cell.angle_beta   90.00
_cell.angle_gamma   90.00
#
_symmetry.space_group_name_H-M   'P 1'
#
loop_
_entity.id
_entity.type
_entity.pdbx_description
1 polymer ?
#
loop_
_entity_poly.entity_id
_entity_poly.type
_entity_poly.pdbx_seq_one_letter_code
_entity_poly.pdbx_strand_id
1 'polypeptide(L)'
;QRFNESISYRMKLLKSYSFDLNKDEYIFLNSRDSYFINKDEKNDYQRKYLKNEIIVQMLEEKSYEEAIKELSQSYSDRASSLKKLRESDKFGLLANNFLSLFDPHSSYFSRRDLENWNLRMNLSFEGIGAILSYENEKAKIEELMPGGPAINSQKIKVGDKIIKVGEGKQGKLINVIGWRLDD
;
A
#
# COMPACT_ATOMS: atom_id res chain seq x y z
N GLN A 1 14.37 -8.58 2.70
CA GLN A 1 14.38 -10.03 2.41
C GLN A 1 13.34 -10.78 3.24
N ARG A 2 13.38 -10.78 4.59
CA ARG A 2 12.44 -11.50 5.48
C ARG A 2 10.96 -11.16 5.27
N PHE A 3 10.66 -9.90 4.93
CA PHE A 3 9.29 -9.46 4.68
C PHE A 3 8.73 -10.05 3.37
N ASN A 4 9.54 -10.06 2.31
CA ASN A 4 9.17 -10.68 1.02
C ASN A 4 8.94 -12.19 1.15
N GLU A 5 9.74 -12.88 1.96
CA GLU A 5 9.56 -14.30 2.27
C GLU A 5 8.22 -14.57 2.96
N SER A 6 7.83 -13.71 3.92
CA SER A 6 6.54 -13.83 4.62
C SER A 6 5.36 -13.60 3.69
N ILE A 7 5.41 -12.60 2.81
CA ILE A 7 4.35 -12.36 1.81
C ILE A 7 4.25 -13.55 0.84
N SER A 8 5.39 -14.02 0.31
CA SER A 8 5.42 -15.16 -0.61
C SER A 8 4.84 -16.43 0.03
N TYR A 9 5.14 -16.66 1.31
CA TYR A 9 4.59 -17.79 2.05
C TYR A 9 3.06 -17.68 2.23
N ARG A 10 2.56 -16.50 2.61
CA ARG A 10 1.12 -16.27 2.75
C ARG A 10 0.37 -16.41 1.42
N MET A 11 0.94 -15.89 0.34
CA MET A 11 0.37 -16.07 -1.01
C MET A 11 0.33 -17.55 -1.43
N LYS A 12 1.35 -18.34 -1.04
CA LYS A 12 1.34 -19.79 -1.26
C LYS A 12 0.20 -20.45 -0.49
N LEU A 13 0.01 -20.11 0.79
CA LEU A 13 -1.08 -20.64 1.59
C LEU A 13 -2.46 -20.30 0.99
N LEU A 14 -2.69 -19.08 0.57
CA LEU A 14 -3.96 -18.68 -0.06
C LEU A 14 -4.28 -19.48 -1.33
N LYS A 15 -3.25 -19.93 -2.05
CA LYS A 15 -3.43 -20.71 -3.30
C LYS A 15 -3.62 -22.20 -3.09
N SER A 16 -3.04 -22.77 -2.06
CA SER A 16 -2.90 -24.23 -1.96
C SER A 16 -3.29 -24.83 -0.61
N TYR A 17 -3.61 -24.02 0.38
CA TYR A 17 -3.97 -24.50 1.72
C TYR A 17 -5.47 -24.34 1.96
N SER A 18 -6.13 -25.42 2.40
CA SER A 18 -7.53 -25.36 2.85
C SER A 18 -7.57 -25.03 4.33
N PHE A 19 -8.16 -23.90 4.68
CA PHE A 19 -8.29 -23.48 6.07
C PHE A 19 -9.51 -24.15 6.71
N ASP A 20 -9.27 -24.96 7.74
CA ASP A 20 -10.34 -25.51 8.56
C ASP A 20 -10.85 -24.42 9.51
N LEU A 21 -12.00 -23.84 9.18
CA LEU A 21 -12.62 -22.76 9.96
C LEU A 21 -13.27 -23.27 11.25
N ASN A 22 -13.59 -24.58 11.36
CA ASN A 22 -14.21 -25.17 12.54
C ASN A 22 -13.19 -25.52 13.63
N LYS A 23 -11.90 -25.57 13.26
CA LYS A 23 -10.84 -25.84 14.24
C LYS A 23 -10.65 -24.61 15.12
N ASP A 24 -10.87 -24.78 16.42
CA ASP A 24 -10.58 -23.76 17.41
C ASP A 24 -9.08 -23.55 17.56
N GLU A 25 -8.61 -22.35 17.27
CA GLU A 25 -7.19 -21.96 17.28
C GLU A 25 -7.04 -20.56 17.85
N TYR A 26 -5.97 -20.37 18.58
CA TYR A 26 -5.66 -19.11 19.22
C TYR A 26 -4.47 -18.39 18.58
N ILE A 27 -4.58 -17.07 18.40
CA ILE A 27 -3.50 -16.21 17.92
C ILE A 27 -3.46 -14.89 18.71
N PHE A 28 -2.27 -14.49 19.13
CA PHE A 28 -2.04 -13.15 19.67
C PHE A 28 -1.69 -12.20 18.54
N LEU A 29 -2.50 -11.15 18.36
CA LEU A 29 -2.28 -10.14 17.32
C LEU A 29 -1.42 -8.97 17.78
N ASN A 30 -1.23 -8.83 19.10
CA ASN A 30 -0.43 -7.75 19.68
C ASN A 30 1.07 -7.96 19.44
N SER A 31 1.88 -6.93 19.74
CA SER A 31 3.33 -7.00 19.65
C SER A 31 3.86 -8.21 20.42
N ARG A 32 4.74 -8.97 19.78
CA ARG A 32 5.40 -10.09 20.42
C ARG A 32 6.61 -9.60 21.21
N ASP A 33 6.73 -10.07 22.42
CA ASP A 33 7.89 -9.77 23.29
C ASP A 33 9.13 -10.61 22.94
N SER A 34 8.99 -11.61 22.06
CA SER A 34 10.06 -12.51 21.67
C SER A 34 10.04 -12.86 20.17
N TYR A 35 11.20 -13.17 19.62
CA TYR A 35 11.34 -13.71 18.27
C TYR A 35 10.82 -15.14 18.18
N PHE A 36 10.49 -15.59 16.96
CA PHE A 36 10.16 -17.00 16.70
C PHE A 36 11.38 -17.87 16.95
N ILE A 37 11.19 -18.97 17.66
CA ILE A 37 12.25 -19.91 18.03
C ILE A 37 12.77 -20.63 16.77
N ASN A 38 11.85 -20.95 15.84
CA ASN A 38 12.17 -21.67 14.63
C ASN A 38 11.21 -21.27 13.47
N LYS A 39 11.48 -21.87 12.30
CA LYS A 39 10.71 -21.59 11.08
C LYS A 39 9.28 -22.15 11.17
N ASP A 40 9.08 -23.26 11.86
CA ASP A 40 7.77 -23.92 11.96
C ASP A 40 6.82 -23.11 12.83
N GLU A 41 7.30 -22.59 13.96
CA GLU A 41 6.54 -21.66 14.79
C GLU A 41 6.15 -20.40 14.01
N LYS A 42 7.10 -19.83 13.25
CA LYS A 42 6.83 -18.68 12.37
C LYS A 42 5.76 -18.99 11.32
N ASN A 43 5.86 -20.16 10.70
CA ASN A 43 4.93 -20.58 9.65
C ASN A 43 3.53 -20.85 10.22
N ASP A 44 3.42 -21.51 11.38
CA ASP A 44 2.14 -21.72 12.06
C ASP A 44 1.49 -20.40 12.48
N TYR A 45 2.27 -19.47 13.02
CA TYR A 45 1.78 -18.12 13.31
C TYR A 45 1.24 -17.42 12.06
N GLN A 46 1.96 -17.46 10.93
CA GLN A 46 1.52 -16.86 9.68
C GLN A 46 0.25 -17.53 9.14
N ARG A 47 0.13 -18.83 9.27
CA ARG A 47 -1.08 -19.58 8.89
C ARG A 47 -2.29 -19.15 9.74
N LYS A 48 -2.14 -19.10 11.06
CA LYS A 48 -3.19 -18.65 11.98
C LYS A 48 -3.58 -17.19 11.74
N TYR A 49 -2.59 -16.33 11.48
CA TYR A 49 -2.82 -14.91 11.14
C TYR A 49 -3.68 -14.80 9.88
N LEU A 50 -3.35 -15.56 8.85
CA LEU A 50 -4.09 -15.56 7.59
C LEU A 50 -5.51 -16.14 7.76
N LYS A 51 -5.67 -17.20 8.57
CA LYS A 51 -6.99 -17.72 8.95
C LYS A 51 -7.84 -16.64 9.64
N ASN A 52 -7.25 -15.89 10.56
CA ASN A 52 -7.92 -14.78 11.20
C ASN A 52 -8.35 -13.68 10.19
N GLU A 53 -7.48 -13.31 9.24
CA GLU A 53 -7.85 -12.34 8.18
C GLU A 53 -9.03 -12.84 7.34
N ILE A 54 -9.06 -14.14 7.00
CA ILE A 54 -10.20 -14.76 6.28
C ILE A 54 -11.47 -14.67 7.10
N ILE A 55 -11.43 -15.03 8.38
CA ILE A 55 -12.59 -14.98 9.28
C ILE A 55 -13.11 -13.54 9.40
N VAL A 56 -12.24 -12.55 9.55
CA VAL A 56 -12.63 -11.13 9.61
C VAL A 56 -13.37 -10.71 8.34
N GLN A 57 -12.87 -11.10 7.16
CA GLN A 57 -13.56 -10.80 5.89
C GLN A 57 -14.93 -11.49 5.81
N MET A 58 -15.05 -12.71 6.31
CA MET A 58 -16.34 -13.43 6.32
C MET A 58 -17.34 -12.83 7.31
N LEU A 59 -16.87 -12.22 8.41
CA LEU A 59 -17.73 -11.47 9.32
C LEU A 59 -18.29 -10.17 8.70
N GLU A 60 -17.67 -9.69 7.61
CA GLU A 60 -18.16 -8.60 6.75
C GLU A 60 -19.11 -9.10 5.64
N GLU A 61 -19.78 -10.24 5.87
CA GLU A 61 -20.77 -10.86 4.96
C GLU A 61 -20.21 -11.39 3.65
N LYS A 62 -18.88 -11.59 3.53
CA LYS A 62 -18.25 -12.19 2.34
C LYS A 62 -18.22 -13.72 2.42
N SER A 63 -18.32 -14.37 1.28
CA SER A 63 -18.08 -15.81 1.18
C SER A 63 -16.59 -16.14 1.39
N TYR A 64 -16.29 -17.39 1.68
CA TYR A 64 -14.90 -17.87 1.81
C TYR A 64 -14.07 -17.61 0.54
N GLU A 65 -14.66 -17.87 -0.62
CA GLU A 65 -14.02 -17.68 -1.92
C GLU A 65 -13.72 -16.20 -2.20
N GLU A 66 -14.64 -15.31 -1.87
CA GLU A 66 -14.45 -13.87 -2.00
C GLU A 66 -13.35 -13.37 -1.06
N ALA A 67 -13.34 -13.83 0.19
CA ALA A 67 -12.28 -13.49 1.16
C ALA A 67 -10.89 -13.94 0.65
N ILE A 68 -10.75 -15.16 0.16
CA ILE A 68 -9.50 -15.67 -0.42
C ILE A 68 -9.06 -14.85 -1.63
N LYS A 69 -10.00 -14.50 -2.53
CA LYS A 69 -9.71 -13.70 -3.72
C LYS A 69 -9.21 -12.30 -3.36
N GLU A 70 -9.91 -11.61 -2.46
CA GLU A 70 -9.53 -10.26 -2.04
C GLU A 70 -8.20 -10.24 -1.28
N LEU A 71 -7.98 -11.18 -0.37
CA LEU A 71 -6.71 -11.30 0.33
C LEU A 71 -5.56 -11.61 -0.64
N SER A 72 -5.79 -12.50 -1.62
CA SER A 72 -4.80 -12.81 -2.65
C SER A 72 -4.43 -11.57 -3.46
N GLN A 73 -5.40 -10.76 -3.85
CA GLN A 73 -5.16 -9.49 -4.53
C GLN A 73 -4.38 -8.51 -3.63
N SER A 74 -4.80 -8.32 -2.39
CA SER A 74 -4.14 -7.44 -1.42
C SER A 74 -2.68 -7.82 -1.19
N TYR A 75 -2.37 -9.10 -1.03
CA TYR A 75 -0.99 -9.57 -0.89
C TYR A 75 -0.17 -9.41 -2.18
N SER A 76 -0.79 -9.57 -3.35
CA SER A 76 -0.16 -9.31 -4.64
C SER A 76 0.22 -7.83 -4.79
N ASP A 77 -0.71 -6.93 -4.43
CA ASP A 77 -0.49 -5.49 -4.49
C ASP A 77 0.61 -5.04 -3.51
N ARG A 78 0.62 -5.60 -2.29
CA ARG A 78 1.71 -5.38 -1.33
C ARG A 78 3.07 -5.84 -1.88
N ALA A 79 3.11 -7.02 -2.52
CA ALA A 79 4.34 -7.53 -3.12
C ALA A 79 4.83 -6.62 -4.27
N SER A 80 3.92 -6.12 -5.10
CA SER A 80 4.22 -5.17 -6.17
C SER A 80 4.74 -3.84 -5.63
N SER A 81 4.09 -3.29 -4.59
CA SER A 81 4.51 -2.04 -3.95
C SER A 81 5.91 -2.14 -3.36
N LEU A 82 6.25 -3.27 -2.72
CA LEU A 82 7.59 -3.48 -2.17
C LEU A 82 8.68 -3.52 -3.24
N LYS A 83 8.39 -4.07 -4.42
CA LYS A 83 9.34 -4.07 -5.54
C LYS A 83 9.63 -2.67 -6.07
N LYS A 84 8.68 -1.74 -5.89
CA LYS A 84 8.80 -0.34 -6.33
C LYS A 84 9.51 0.55 -5.32
N LEU A 85 9.87 0.04 -4.12
CA LEU A 85 10.62 0.81 -3.12
C LEU A 85 12.02 1.13 -3.64
N ARG A 86 12.35 2.42 -3.63
CA ARG A 86 13.68 2.94 -3.94
C ARG A 86 14.61 2.79 -2.74
N GLU A 87 15.92 2.90 -2.95
CA GLU A 87 16.90 2.87 -1.84
C GLU A 87 16.66 4.02 -0.86
N SER A 88 16.26 5.21 -1.34
CA SER A 88 15.85 6.33 -0.50
C SER A 88 14.66 6.01 0.42
N ASP A 89 13.66 5.28 -0.09
CA ASP A 89 12.49 4.87 0.69
C ASP A 89 12.89 3.88 1.79
N LYS A 90 13.74 2.90 1.44
CA LYS A 90 14.29 1.92 2.39
C LYS A 90 15.12 2.59 3.48
N PHE A 91 15.96 3.57 3.09
CA PHE A 91 16.72 4.36 4.03
C PHE A 91 15.82 5.17 4.95
N GLY A 92 14.79 5.83 4.41
CA GLY A 92 13.81 6.58 5.20
C GLY A 92 13.09 5.69 6.23
N LEU A 93 12.67 4.48 5.82
CA LEU A 93 12.08 3.51 6.74
C LEU A 93 13.05 3.12 7.86
N LEU A 94 14.31 2.83 7.54
CA LEU A 94 15.33 2.49 8.53
C LEU A 94 15.59 3.67 9.49
N ALA A 95 15.80 4.86 8.95
CA ALA A 95 16.08 6.06 9.74
C ALA A 95 14.92 6.39 10.67
N ASN A 96 13.67 6.33 10.21
CA ASN A 96 12.51 6.61 11.04
C ASN A 96 12.31 5.57 12.14
N ASN A 97 12.51 4.27 11.85
CA ASN A 97 12.48 3.23 12.88
C ASN A 97 13.59 3.42 13.93
N PHE A 98 14.77 3.87 13.50
CA PHE A 98 15.88 4.15 14.43
C PHE A 98 15.58 5.37 15.31
N LEU A 99 15.12 6.47 14.72
CA LEU A 99 14.80 7.71 15.44
C LEU A 99 13.67 7.50 16.46
N SER A 100 12.65 6.70 16.12
CA SER A 100 11.54 6.39 17.03
C SER A 100 11.95 5.65 18.31
N LEU A 101 13.15 5.06 18.36
CA LEU A 101 13.69 4.46 19.58
C LEU A 101 14.18 5.50 20.59
N PHE A 102 14.50 6.70 20.13
CA PHE A 102 15.02 7.80 20.98
C PHE A 102 13.94 8.83 21.28
N ASP A 103 13.14 9.18 20.28
CA ASP A 103 12.06 10.16 20.42
C ASP A 103 10.92 9.84 19.44
N PRO A 104 9.69 9.63 19.94
CA PRO A 104 8.54 9.32 19.11
C PRO A 104 8.10 10.47 18.18
N HIS A 105 8.59 11.69 18.42
CA HIS A 105 8.27 12.88 17.62
C HIS A 105 9.34 13.22 16.58
N SER A 106 10.48 12.53 16.63
CA SER A 106 11.55 12.72 15.65
C SER A 106 11.28 11.92 14.37
N SER A 107 11.41 12.57 13.22
CA SER A 107 11.22 11.96 11.91
C SER A 107 12.29 12.39 10.92
N TYR A 108 12.74 11.45 10.10
CA TYR A 108 13.56 11.71 8.93
C TYR A 108 12.65 11.98 7.74
N PHE A 109 12.87 13.10 7.07
CA PHE A 109 12.27 13.39 5.78
C PHE A 109 13.28 13.18 4.66
N SER A 110 12.95 12.37 3.68
CA SER A 110 13.68 12.40 2.42
C SER A 110 13.48 13.78 1.76
N ARG A 111 14.33 14.12 0.79
CA ARG A 111 14.17 15.38 0.04
C ARG A 111 12.75 15.56 -0.50
N ARG A 112 12.17 14.51 -1.04
CA ARG A 112 10.80 14.51 -1.57
C ARG A 112 9.74 14.66 -0.49
N ASP A 113 9.90 13.97 0.65
CA ASP A 113 8.97 14.12 1.77
C ASP A 113 9.00 15.54 2.31
N LEU A 114 10.18 16.17 2.34
CA LEU A 114 10.33 17.57 2.71
C LEU A 114 9.65 18.51 1.70
N GLU A 115 9.80 18.26 0.40
CA GLU A 115 9.11 19.01 -0.65
C GLU A 115 7.59 18.91 -0.49
N ASN A 116 7.05 17.69 -0.29
CA ASN A 116 5.63 17.47 -0.04
C ASN A 116 5.14 18.13 1.25
N TRP A 117 5.96 18.12 2.30
CA TRP A 117 5.65 18.79 3.55
C TRP A 117 5.59 20.31 3.38
N ASN A 118 6.57 20.89 2.68
CA ASN A 118 6.61 22.31 2.35
C ASN A 118 5.39 22.74 1.53
N LEU A 119 4.97 21.95 0.53
CA LEU A 119 3.75 22.21 -0.25
C LEU A 119 2.51 22.29 0.64
N ARG A 120 2.38 21.39 1.62
CA ARG A 120 1.26 21.40 2.58
C ARG A 120 1.29 22.60 3.50
N MET A 121 2.48 22.99 3.97
CA MET A 121 2.65 24.10 4.91
C MET A 121 2.48 25.46 4.25
N ASN A 122 2.89 25.61 2.99
CA ASN A 122 2.78 26.87 2.26
C ASN A 122 1.37 27.19 1.77
N LEU A 123 0.40 26.27 1.94
CA LEU A 123 -1.01 26.43 1.53
C LEU A 123 -1.18 26.84 0.06
N SER A 124 -0.16 26.67 -0.76
CA SER A 124 -0.19 26.94 -2.19
C SER A 124 0.04 25.65 -2.96
N PHE A 125 -0.92 25.25 -3.76
CA PHE A 125 -0.82 24.07 -4.62
C PHE A 125 -0.66 24.53 -6.07
N GLU A 126 0.49 24.22 -6.67
CA GLU A 126 0.67 24.29 -8.11
C GLU A 126 0.40 22.89 -8.70
N GLY A 127 -0.60 22.80 -9.57
CA GLY A 127 -0.97 21.53 -10.19
C GLY A 127 -2.38 21.54 -10.79
N ILE A 128 -2.83 20.37 -11.21
CA ILE A 128 -4.16 20.23 -11.83
C ILE A 128 -5.34 20.40 -10.86
N GLY A 129 -5.09 20.43 -9.56
CA GLY A 129 -6.14 20.51 -8.53
C GLY A 129 -6.94 19.21 -8.39
N ALA A 130 -6.25 18.09 -8.31
CA ALA A 130 -6.85 16.77 -8.08
C ALA A 130 -6.09 16.01 -7.00
N ILE A 131 -6.82 15.28 -6.17
CA ILE A 131 -6.27 14.29 -5.24
C ILE A 131 -6.24 12.96 -5.97
N LEU A 132 -5.08 12.32 -5.97
CA LEU A 132 -4.86 11.06 -6.68
C LEU A 132 -4.66 9.90 -5.69
N SER A 133 -5.24 8.76 -6.02
CA SER A 133 -4.94 7.47 -5.37
C SER A 133 -4.29 6.52 -6.38
N TYR A 134 -3.77 5.39 -5.88
CA TYR A 134 -3.18 4.36 -6.72
C TYR A 134 -4.05 3.11 -6.71
N GLU A 135 -4.65 2.80 -7.85
CA GLU A 135 -5.55 1.66 -8.00
C GLU A 135 -5.24 0.89 -9.29
N ASN A 136 -5.01 -0.41 -9.17
CA ASN A 136 -4.73 -1.31 -10.30
C ASN A 136 -3.62 -0.76 -11.23
N GLU A 137 -2.48 -0.41 -10.65
CA GLU A 137 -1.31 0.15 -11.34
C GLU A 137 -1.54 1.47 -12.09
N LYS A 138 -2.60 2.20 -11.75
CA LYS A 138 -2.94 3.50 -12.37
C LYS A 138 -3.19 4.54 -11.30
N ALA A 139 -2.84 5.79 -11.62
CA ALA A 139 -3.28 6.94 -10.86
C ALA A 139 -4.76 7.17 -11.13
N LYS A 140 -5.59 7.16 -10.08
CA LYS A 140 -7.04 7.40 -10.13
C LYS A 140 -7.34 8.73 -9.46
N ILE A 141 -8.25 9.49 -10.02
CA ILE A 141 -8.72 10.74 -9.44
C ILE A 141 -9.74 10.42 -8.36
N GLU A 142 -9.40 10.71 -7.11
CA GLU A 142 -10.28 10.51 -5.96
C GLU A 142 -11.14 11.75 -5.69
N GLU A 143 -10.55 12.94 -5.86
CA GLU A 143 -11.24 14.19 -5.59
C GLU A 143 -10.73 15.30 -6.51
N LEU A 144 -11.59 16.24 -6.86
CA LEU A 144 -11.25 17.45 -7.59
C LEU A 144 -11.40 18.67 -6.68
N MET A 145 -10.32 19.45 -6.59
CA MET A 145 -10.30 20.64 -5.75
C MET A 145 -11.19 21.75 -6.35
N PRO A 146 -12.09 22.34 -5.54
CA PRO A 146 -12.92 23.47 -6.00
C PRO A 146 -12.06 24.61 -6.55
N GLY A 147 -12.42 25.12 -7.74
CA GLY A 147 -11.67 26.17 -8.41
C GLY A 147 -10.39 25.75 -9.11
N GLY A 148 -9.99 24.48 -8.99
CA GLY A 148 -8.80 23.94 -9.65
C GLY A 148 -8.94 23.79 -11.16
N PRO A 149 -7.81 23.75 -11.92
CA PRO A 149 -7.83 23.63 -13.39
C PRO A 149 -8.58 22.38 -13.89
N ALA A 150 -8.48 21.25 -13.18
CA ALA A 150 -9.13 20.00 -13.57
C ALA A 150 -10.65 20.12 -13.55
N ILE A 151 -11.23 20.62 -12.46
CA ILE A 151 -12.69 20.79 -12.35
C ILE A 151 -13.20 21.86 -13.32
N ASN A 152 -12.45 22.96 -13.49
CA ASN A 152 -12.83 24.05 -14.39
C ASN A 152 -12.79 23.62 -15.87
N SER A 153 -11.96 22.62 -16.21
CA SER A 153 -11.91 22.09 -17.58
C SER A 153 -13.16 21.33 -17.99
N GLN A 154 -13.92 20.80 -17.03
CA GLN A 154 -15.08 19.92 -17.21
C GLN A 154 -14.78 18.62 -18.01
N LYS A 155 -13.49 18.34 -18.27
CA LYS A 155 -13.03 17.17 -19.05
C LYS A 155 -12.63 16.00 -18.16
N ILE A 156 -12.34 16.26 -16.90
CA ILE A 156 -11.82 15.30 -15.93
C ILE A 156 -12.87 15.10 -14.83
N LYS A 157 -13.10 13.85 -14.45
CA LYS A 157 -14.08 13.46 -13.43
C LYS A 157 -13.45 12.62 -12.35
N VAL A 158 -14.06 12.62 -11.17
CA VAL A 158 -13.75 11.68 -10.09
C VAL A 158 -13.94 10.25 -10.61
N GLY A 159 -13.00 9.37 -10.31
CA GLY A 159 -12.97 8.00 -10.81
C GLY A 159 -12.17 7.79 -12.11
N ASP A 160 -11.83 8.86 -12.84
CA ASP A 160 -10.98 8.73 -14.03
C ASP A 160 -9.59 8.19 -13.68
N LYS A 161 -9.04 7.37 -14.58
CA LYS A 161 -7.70 6.79 -14.43
C LYS A 161 -6.73 7.42 -15.45
N ILE A 162 -5.63 7.96 -14.95
CA ILE A 162 -4.59 8.58 -15.78
C ILE A 162 -3.72 7.44 -16.35
N ILE A 163 -3.66 7.37 -17.66
CA ILE A 163 -2.88 6.36 -18.39
C ILE A 163 -1.68 6.96 -19.13
N LYS A 164 -1.76 8.23 -19.50
CA LYS A 164 -0.69 8.95 -20.19
C LYS A 164 -0.64 10.40 -19.72
N VAL A 165 0.56 10.96 -19.69
CA VAL A 165 0.81 12.38 -19.44
C VAL A 165 1.71 12.94 -20.53
N GLY A 166 1.60 14.23 -20.79
CA GLY A 166 2.45 14.94 -21.76
C GLY A 166 2.81 16.32 -21.24
N GLU A 167 3.98 16.80 -21.59
CA GLU A 167 4.48 18.10 -21.17
C GLU A 167 3.94 19.20 -22.09
N GLY A 168 3.27 20.18 -21.51
CA GLY A 168 2.67 21.29 -22.25
C GLY A 168 1.57 20.85 -23.25
N LYS A 169 1.26 21.72 -24.22
CA LYS A 169 0.15 21.48 -25.17
C LYS A 169 0.50 20.52 -26.32
N GLN A 170 1.77 20.31 -26.61
CA GLN A 170 2.24 19.51 -27.76
C GLN A 170 3.26 18.43 -27.34
N GLY A 171 3.47 18.22 -26.06
CA GLY A 171 4.39 17.22 -25.54
C GLY A 171 4.00 15.80 -25.93
N LYS A 172 4.99 14.96 -26.15
CA LYS A 172 4.80 13.53 -26.41
C LYS A 172 4.13 12.87 -25.21
N LEU A 173 3.03 12.17 -25.46
CA LEU A 173 2.34 11.40 -24.43
C LEU A 173 3.18 10.20 -23.98
N ILE A 174 3.52 10.16 -22.70
CA ILE A 174 4.26 9.10 -22.04
C ILE A 174 3.27 8.23 -21.27
N ASN A 175 3.38 6.91 -21.41
CA ASN A 175 2.56 5.99 -20.64
C ASN A 175 3.06 5.93 -19.19
N VAL A 176 2.13 6.18 -18.24
CA VAL A 176 2.42 6.22 -16.80
C VAL A 176 1.79 5.06 -16.02
N ILE A 177 1.23 4.06 -16.72
CA ILE A 177 0.71 2.84 -16.07
C ILE A 177 1.88 2.14 -15.37
N GLY A 178 1.67 1.77 -14.11
CA GLY A 178 2.71 1.15 -13.29
C GLY A 178 3.69 2.13 -12.64
N TRP A 179 3.66 3.42 -12.97
CA TRP A 179 4.45 4.45 -12.29
C TRP A 179 3.91 4.69 -10.88
N ARG A 180 4.76 5.16 -10.00
CA ARG A 180 4.32 5.63 -8.68
C ARG A 180 3.61 6.98 -8.83
N LEU A 181 2.73 7.32 -7.87
CA LEU A 181 2.07 8.64 -7.87
C LEU A 181 3.05 9.81 -7.74
N ASP A 182 4.24 9.52 -7.27
CA ASP A 182 5.28 10.50 -7.03
C ASP A 182 6.36 10.51 -8.13
N ASP A 183 6.17 9.78 -9.25
CA ASP A 183 6.96 9.87 -10.46
C ASP A 183 6.41 10.91 -11.40
#